data_a831fe339a0f98c25c223b931c9200ba
#
_entry.id   a831fe339a0f98c25c223b931c9200ba
#
_cell.length_a   1.000
_cell.length_b   1.000
_cell.length_c   1.000
_cell.angle_alpha   90.00
_cell.angle_beta   90.00
_cell.angle_gamma   90.00
#
_symmetry.space_group_name_H-M   'P 1'
#
loop_
_entity.id
_entity.type
_entity.pdbx_description
1 polymer ?
#
loop_
_entity_poly.entity_id
_entity_poly.type
_entity_poly.pdbx_seq_one_letter_code
_entity_poly.pdbx_strand_id
1 'polypeptide(L)'
;MAQRKALELGRDIAVGGTLCTVGDGAAQYAFTDTFDGRRLGAMTSYGSWSAVVYHYWYAFLARRLPPSAYMQKAALDCFVVTPGFEIPALMTWTGILGRRQTLDEALSQLRRDFPTALAVDVAMWGPASLVMFRYVPLRFQVPYMYGFGACWDFIMSWIAFDK
;
A
#
# COMPACT_ATOMS: atom_id res chain seq x y z
N MET A 1 27.58 -8.68 -1.27
CA MET A 1 26.34 -8.75 -0.43
C MET A 1 25.60 -7.40 -0.37
N ALA A 2 26.28 -6.28 -0.10
CA ALA A 2 25.67 -4.94 -0.03
C ALA A 2 25.02 -4.49 -1.35
N GLN A 3 25.72 -4.66 -2.49
CA GLN A 3 25.22 -4.28 -3.82
C GLN A 3 23.92 -5.00 -4.20
N ARG A 4 23.79 -6.30 -3.88
CA ARG A 4 22.56 -7.06 -4.15
C ARG A 4 21.38 -6.53 -3.34
N LYS A 5 21.57 -6.19 -2.06
CA LYS A 5 20.53 -5.60 -1.21
C LYS A 5 20.08 -4.23 -1.73
N ALA A 6 21.03 -3.41 -2.20
CA ALA A 6 20.70 -2.11 -2.79
C ALA A 6 19.87 -2.26 -4.08
N LEU A 7 20.18 -3.26 -4.92
CA LEU A 7 19.41 -3.57 -6.13
C LEU A 7 17.99 -4.07 -5.80
N GLU A 8 17.84 -4.92 -4.78
CA GLU A 8 16.54 -5.41 -4.33
C GLU A 8 15.67 -4.25 -3.80
N LEU A 9 16.23 -3.35 -2.98
CA LEU A 9 15.54 -2.15 -2.51
C LEU A 9 15.16 -1.22 -3.67
N GLY A 10 16.09 -0.95 -4.59
CA GLY A 10 15.82 -0.10 -5.76
C GLY A 10 14.70 -0.65 -6.64
N ARG A 11 14.66 -1.97 -6.83
CA ARG A 11 13.55 -2.65 -7.52
C ARG A 11 12.23 -2.45 -6.79
N ASP A 12 12.18 -2.66 -5.48
CA ASP A 12 10.96 -2.56 -4.69
C ASP A 12 10.41 -1.12 -4.71
N ILE A 13 11.27 -0.10 -4.62
CA ILE A 13 10.90 1.32 -4.80
C ILE A 13 10.31 1.57 -6.18
N ALA A 14 10.97 1.09 -7.24
CA ALA A 14 10.49 1.25 -8.60
C ALA A 14 9.14 0.56 -8.82
N VAL A 15 8.97 -0.66 -8.32
CA VAL A 15 7.72 -1.43 -8.41
C VAL A 15 6.59 -0.71 -7.66
N GLY A 16 6.83 -0.27 -6.41
CA GLY A 16 5.83 0.45 -5.62
C GLY A 16 5.38 1.74 -6.31
N GLY A 17 6.31 2.57 -6.74
CA GLY A 17 6.00 3.80 -7.49
C GLY A 17 5.25 3.54 -8.79
N THR A 18 5.72 2.59 -9.60
CA THR A 18 5.11 2.26 -10.91
C THR A 18 3.71 1.70 -10.75
N LEU A 19 3.49 0.75 -9.84
CA LEU A 19 2.18 0.12 -9.68
C LEU A 19 1.15 1.07 -9.07
N CYS A 20 1.54 1.94 -8.12
CA CYS A 20 0.66 3.01 -7.65
C CYS A 20 0.33 4.03 -8.76
N THR A 21 1.29 4.34 -9.64
CA THR A 21 1.04 5.20 -10.81
C THR A 21 0.07 4.55 -11.78
N VAL A 22 0.27 3.28 -12.09
CA VAL A 22 -0.60 2.53 -13.03
C VAL A 22 -1.99 2.35 -12.44
N GLY A 23 -2.11 1.96 -11.17
CA GLY A 23 -3.40 1.76 -10.50
C GLY A 23 -4.22 3.05 -10.46
N ASP A 24 -3.63 4.15 -9.95
CA ASP A 24 -4.32 5.45 -9.89
C ASP A 24 -4.57 6.04 -11.27
N GLY A 25 -3.62 5.93 -12.19
CA GLY A 25 -3.78 6.41 -13.57
C GLY A 25 -4.89 5.68 -14.33
N ALA A 26 -4.97 4.35 -14.19
CA ALA A 26 -6.04 3.55 -14.78
C ALA A 26 -7.41 3.89 -14.16
N ALA A 27 -7.45 4.08 -12.84
CA ALA A 27 -8.67 4.49 -12.14
C ALA A 27 -9.14 5.89 -12.59
N GLN A 28 -8.23 6.84 -12.73
CA GLN A 28 -8.56 8.17 -13.23
C GLN A 28 -9.06 8.11 -14.68
N TYR A 29 -8.38 7.36 -15.56
CA TYR A 29 -8.78 7.22 -16.96
C TYR A 29 -10.16 6.59 -17.11
N ALA A 30 -10.47 5.57 -16.31
CA ALA A 30 -11.72 4.83 -16.43
C ALA A 30 -12.92 5.53 -15.76
N PHE A 31 -12.70 6.34 -14.71
CA PHE A 31 -13.77 6.74 -13.80
C PHE A 31 -13.80 8.24 -13.47
N THR A 32 -12.92 9.06 -14.06
CA THR A 32 -12.96 10.52 -13.86
C THR A 32 -12.98 11.25 -15.20
N ASP A 33 -13.76 12.34 -15.29
CA ASP A 33 -13.82 13.17 -16.49
C ASP A 33 -12.56 14.02 -16.70
N THR A 34 -11.79 14.24 -15.63
CA THR A 34 -10.58 15.07 -15.66
C THR A 34 -9.41 14.34 -15.01
N PHE A 35 -8.26 14.37 -15.67
CA PHE A 35 -7.04 13.77 -15.15
C PHE A 35 -6.36 14.71 -14.15
N ASP A 36 -6.13 14.20 -12.92
CA ASP A 36 -5.42 14.94 -11.85
C ASP A 36 -3.98 14.42 -11.71
N GLY A 37 -3.05 15.11 -12.38
CA GLY A 37 -1.61 14.79 -12.31
C GLY A 37 -1.02 14.97 -10.90
N ARG A 38 -1.61 15.82 -10.05
CA ARG A 38 -1.15 16.01 -8.66
C ARG A 38 -1.50 14.79 -7.81
N ARG A 39 -2.72 14.27 -7.93
CA ARG A 39 -3.16 13.03 -7.29
C ARG A 39 -2.25 11.86 -7.71
N LEU A 40 -1.98 11.76 -9.02
CA LEU A 40 -1.06 10.74 -9.55
C LEU A 40 0.34 10.87 -8.93
N GLY A 41 0.90 12.07 -8.85
CA GLY A 41 2.20 12.33 -8.23
C GLY A 41 2.23 11.99 -6.73
N ALA A 42 1.14 12.26 -6.02
CA ALA A 42 0.99 11.88 -4.61
C ALA A 42 0.99 10.36 -4.43
N MET A 43 0.25 9.62 -5.25
CA MET A 43 0.21 8.15 -5.22
C MET A 43 1.55 7.53 -5.62
N THR A 44 2.18 8.04 -6.68
CA THR A 44 3.52 7.57 -7.11
C THR A 44 4.57 7.74 -6.01
N SER A 45 4.62 8.92 -5.40
CA SER A 45 5.58 9.23 -4.33
C SER A 45 5.30 8.42 -3.06
N TYR A 46 4.03 8.24 -2.71
CA TYR A 46 3.63 7.37 -1.61
C TYR A 46 4.07 5.93 -1.86
N GLY A 47 3.75 5.34 -3.01
CA GLY A 47 4.12 3.97 -3.36
C GLY A 47 5.64 3.74 -3.34
N SER A 48 6.42 4.71 -3.82
CA SER A 48 7.87 4.64 -3.78
C SER A 48 8.42 4.68 -2.35
N TRP A 49 7.88 5.56 -1.51
CA TRP A 49 8.32 5.72 -0.12
C TRP A 49 7.87 4.54 0.76
N SER A 50 6.61 4.13 0.68
CA SER A 50 6.09 3.01 1.48
C SER A 50 6.75 1.68 1.11
N ALA A 51 7.21 1.51 -0.14
CA ALA A 51 7.98 0.35 -0.56
C ALA A 51 9.29 0.18 0.23
N VAL A 52 9.94 1.28 0.63
CA VAL A 52 11.12 1.24 1.52
C VAL A 52 10.73 0.64 2.87
N VAL A 53 9.61 1.10 3.44
CA VAL A 53 9.15 0.60 4.75
C VAL A 53 8.79 -0.87 4.67
N TYR A 54 8.04 -1.29 3.66
CA TYR A 54 7.66 -2.70 3.48
C TYR A 54 8.86 -3.61 3.16
N HIS A 55 9.85 -3.13 2.40
CA HIS A 55 11.09 -3.87 2.18
C HIS A 55 11.78 -4.24 3.52
N TYR A 56 11.94 -3.28 4.41
CA TYR A 56 12.55 -3.52 5.72
C TYR A 56 11.64 -4.27 6.67
N TRP A 57 10.33 -4.02 6.63
CA TRP A 57 9.34 -4.70 7.45
C TRP A 57 9.29 -6.21 7.17
N TYR A 58 9.15 -6.60 5.92
CA TYR A 58 9.12 -8.01 5.55
C TYR A 58 10.46 -8.71 5.80
N ALA A 59 11.58 -8.02 5.58
CA ALA A 59 12.89 -8.53 5.96
C ALA A 59 13.02 -8.71 7.48
N PHE A 60 12.46 -7.82 8.28
CA PHE A 60 12.40 -7.94 9.74
C PHE A 60 11.57 -9.15 10.16
N LEU A 61 10.35 -9.29 9.64
CA LEU A 61 9.48 -10.44 9.94
C LEU A 61 10.12 -11.76 9.54
N ALA A 62 10.81 -11.81 8.40
CA ALA A 62 11.49 -13.01 7.93
C ALA A 62 12.67 -13.42 8.81
N ARG A 63 13.33 -12.45 9.47
CA ARG A 63 14.43 -12.72 10.41
C ARG A 63 13.96 -13.13 11.81
N ARG A 64 12.80 -12.62 12.25
CA ARG A 64 12.28 -12.82 13.60
C ARG A 64 11.36 -14.01 13.73
N LEU A 65 10.68 -14.38 12.66
CA LEU A 65 9.64 -15.42 12.65
C LEU A 65 9.96 -16.48 11.60
N PRO A 66 9.82 -17.77 11.94
CA PRO A 66 10.02 -18.87 11.00
C PRO A 66 9.01 -18.83 9.84
N PRO A 67 9.27 -19.52 8.73
CA PRO A 67 8.32 -19.59 7.60
C PRO A 67 6.94 -20.18 7.98
N SER A 68 6.89 -21.07 8.96
CA SER A 68 5.64 -21.66 9.47
C SER A 68 4.74 -20.66 10.22
N ALA A 69 5.30 -19.54 10.70
CA ALA A 69 4.57 -18.49 11.44
C ALA A 69 3.85 -17.48 10.51
N TYR A 70 3.37 -17.92 9.35
CA TYR A 70 2.72 -17.04 8.37
C TYR A 70 1.47 -16.34 8.91
N MET A 71 0.68 -16.99 9.77
CA MET A 71 -0.48 -16.37 10.43
C MET A 71 -0.05 -15.23 11.37
N GLN A 72 1.03 -15.42 12.15
CA GLN A 72 1.55 -14.38 13.03
C GLN A 72 2.09 -13.19 12.22
N LYS A 73 2.76 -13.46 11.09
CA LYS A 73 3.24 -12.40 10.19
C LYS A 73 2.08 -11.61 9.62
N ALA A 74 1.03 -12.27 9.13
CA ALA A 74 -0.17 -11.62 8.62
C ALA A 74 -0.90 -10.83 9.71
N ALA A 75 -1.00 -11.37 10.93
CA ALA A 75 -1.58 -10.65 12.06
C ALA A 75 -0.78 -9.38 12.44
N LEU A 76 0.55 -9.46 12.46
CA LEU A 76 1.40 -8.29 12.70
C LEU A 76 1.27 -7.26 11.58
N ASP A 77 1.17 -7.68 10.34
CA ASP A 77 0.95 -6.79 9.20
C ASP A 77 -0.39 -6.07 9.33
N CYS A 78 -1.50 -6.80 9.49
CA CYS A 78 -2.85 -6.25 9.55
C CYS A 78 -3.16 -5.44 10.83
N PHE A 79 -2.61 -5.83 11.99
CA PHE A 79 -2.98 -5.23 13.27
C PHE A 79 -1.92 -4.34 13.91
N VAL A 80 -0.72 -4.27 13.33
CA VAL A 80 0.35 -3.40 13.80
C VAL A 80 0.74 -2.39 12.71
N VAL A 81 1.11 -2.88 11.52
CA VAL A 81 1.59 -1.98 10.45
C VAL A 81 0.45 -1.23 9.79
N THR A 82 -0.64 -1.90 9.46
CA THR A 82 -1.80 -1.24 8.85
C THR A 82 -2.34 -0.09 9.71
N PRO A 83 -2.73 -0.28 10.99
CA PRO A 83 -3.25 0.82 11.80
C PRO A 83 -2.18 1.83 12.25
N GLY A 84 -0.95 1.38 12.47
CA GLY A 84 0.13 2.24 13.00
C GLY A 84 0.88 3.02 11.94
N PHE A 85 0.87 2.57 10.71
CA PHE A 85 1.66 3.14 9.63
C PHE A 85 0.87 3.33 8.34
N GLU A 86 0.32 2.25 7.75
CA GLU A 86 -0.23 2.26 6.39
C GLU A 86 -1.37 3.26 6.23
N ILE A 87 -2.46 3.09 6.99
CA ILE A 87 -3.64 3.96 6.89
C ILE A 87 -3.30 5.41 7.26
N PRO A 88 -2.63 5.70 8.40
CA PRO A 88 -2.25 7.07 8.73
C PRO A 88 -1.36 7.73 7.68
N ALA A 89 -0.36 6.99 7.18
CA ALA A 89 0.56 7.51 6.18
C ALA A 89 -0.12 7.75 4.84
N LEU A 90 -0.88 6.79 4.31
CA LEU A 90 -1.60 6.91 3.05
C LEU A 90 -2.58 8.09 3.07
N MET A 91 -3.43 8.17 4.09
CA MET A 91 -4.46 9.21 4.17
C MET A 91 -3.85 10.61 4.34
N THR A 92 -2.82 10.73 5.19
CA THR A 92 -2.15 12.03 5.41
C THR A 92 -1.36 12.46 4.18
N TRP A 93 -0.58 11.55 3.58
CA TRP A 93 0.22 11.82 2.40
C TRP A 93 -0.64 12.27 1.20
N THR A 94 -1.67 11.48 0.88
CA THR A 94 -2.58 11.79 -0.23
C THR A 94 -3.48 12.97 0.07
N GLY A 95 -3.83 13.21 1.33
CA GLY A 95 -4.54 14.39 1.78
C GLY A 95 -3.75 15.67 1.50
N ILE A 96 -2.52 15.73 1.98
CA ILE A 96 -1.66 16.93 1.85
C ILE A 96 -1.19 17.10 0.40
N LEU A 97 -0.56 16.09 -0.18
CA LEU A 97 0.07 16.22 -1.50
C LEU A 97 -0.93 16.12 -2.65
N GLY A 98 -1.94 15.26 -2.55
CA GLY A 98 -2.95 15.08 -3.59
C GLY A 98 -4.06 16.13 -3.51
N ARG A 99 -4.75 16.23 -2.38
CA ARG A 99 -5.96 17.05 -2.19
C ARG A 99 -5.71 18.47 -1.68
N ARG A 100 -4.46 18.86 -1.45
CA ARG A 100 -4.05 20.19 -0.91
C ARG A 100 -4.64 20.49 0.47
N GLN A 101 -4.92 19.47 1.26
CA GLN A 101 -5.38 19.63 2.64
C GLN A 101 -4.25 20.16 3.51
N THR A 102 -4.62 20.94 4.51
CA THR A 102 -3.73 21.23 5.64
C THR A 102 -3.52 19.99 6.47
N LEU A 103 -2.50 19.99 7.31
CA LEU A 103 -2.25 18.84 8.21
C LEU A 103 -3.44 18.59 9.14
N ASP A 104 -4.07 19.65 9.66
CA ASP A 104 -5.21 19.57 10.56
C ASP A 104 -6.45 18.97 9.87
N GLU A 105 -6.71 19.34 8.63
CA GLU A 105 -7.77 18.75 7.81
C GLU A 105 -7.52 17.27 7.53
N ALA A 106 -6.30 16.90 7.14
CA ALA A 106 -5.91 15.52 6.86
C ALA A 106 -6.02 14.65 8.13
N LEU A 107 -5.57 15.13 9.28
CA LEU A 107 -5.69 14.42 10.57
C LEU A 107 -7.15 14.33 11.04
N SER A 108 -7.97 15.36 10.81
CA SER A 108 -9.39 15.32 11.13
C SER A 108 -10.13 14.30 10.27
N GLN A 109 -9.79 14.22 8.98
CA GLN A 109 -10.31 13.21 8.08
C GLN A 109 -9.84 11.81 8.50
N LEU A 110 -8.56 11.63 8.80
CA LEU A 110 -8.02 10.37 9.28
C LEU A 110 -8.80 9.86 10.51
N ARG A 111 -8.99 10.71 11.53
CA ARG A 111 -9.73 10.32 12.74
C ARG A 111 -11.17 9.88 12.45
N ARG A 112 -11.86 10.55 11.54
CA ARG A 112 -13.23 10.22 11.16
C ARG A 112 -13.33 8.91 10.39
N ASP A 113 -12.46 8.71 9.42
CA ASP A 113 -12.56 7.64 8.44
C ASP A 113 -11.76 6.38 8.85
N PHE A 114 -10.86 6.50 9.83
CA PHE A 114 -9.95 5.43 10.28
C PHE A 114 -10.67 4.10 10.64
N PRO A 115 -11.75 4.08 11.43
CA PRO A 115 -12.38 2.81 11.80
C PRO A 115 -12.90 2.05 10.58
N THR A 116 -13.50 2.77 9.63
CA THR A 116 -14.03 2.19 8.40
C THR A 116 -12.89 1.74 7.49
N ALA A 117 -11.86 2.57 7.32
CA ALA A 117 -10.69 2.24 6.53
C ALA A 117 -10.00 0.98 7.07
N LEU A 118 -9.81 0.88 8.39
CA LEU A 118 -9.21 -0.30 9.02
C LEU A 118 -10.04 -1.56 8.81
N ALA A 119 -11.36 -1.48 8.99
CA ALA A 119 -12.24 -2.63 8.81
C ALA A 119 -12.20 -3.16 7.36
N VAL A 120 -12.26 -2.27 6.39
CA VAL A 120 -12.17 -2.62 4.96
C VAL A 120 -10.81 -3.17 4.62
N ASP A 121 -9.74 -2.54 5.11
CA ASP A 121 -8.37 -2.96 4.88
C ASP A 121 -8.14 -4.39 5.41
N VAL A 122 -8.46 -4.66 6.67
CA VAL A 122 -8.28 -5.98 7.29
C VAL A 122 -9.11 -7.06 6.57
N ALA A 123 -10.33 -6.75 6.16
CA ALA A 123 -11.19 -7.70 5.44
C ALA A 123 -10.58 -8.10 4.08
N MET A 124 -9.93 -7.19 3.43
CA MET A 124 -9.34 -7.39 2.10
C MET A 124 -7.90 -7.90 2.16
N TRP A 125 -7.06 -7.19 2.89
CA TRP A 125 -5.63 -7.48 2.95
C TRP A 125 -5.29 -8.63 3.89
N GLY A 126 -6.15 -8.96 4.85
CA GLY A 126 -5.98 -10.12 5.72
C GLY A 126 -5.80 -11.41 4.95
N PRO A 127 -6.73 -11.83 4.07
CA PRO A 127 -6.56 -12.98 3.21
C PRO A 127 -5.36 -12.88 2.26
N ALA A 128 -5.13 -11.71 1.67
CA ALA A 128 -4.00 -11.47 0.76
C ALA A 128 -2.64 -11.62 1.48
N SER A 129 -2.51 -11.07 2.69
CA SER A 129 -1.30 -11.22 3.52
C SER A 129 -1.07 -12.67 3.95
N LEU A 130 -2.13 -13.41 4.28
CA LEU A 130 -2.01 -14.85 4.58
C LEU A 130 -1.45 -15.63 3.39
N VAL A 131 -1.97 -15.39 2.18
CA VAL A 131 -1.46 -16.01 0.94
C VAL A 131 -0.01 -15.59 0.71
N MET A 132 0.29 -14.31 0.85
CA MET A 132 1.62 -13.76 0.65
C MET A 132 2.65 -14.41 1.57
N PHE A 133 2.42 -14.41 2.88
CA PHE A 133 3.39 -14.94 3.84
C PHE A 133 3.51 -16.48 3.79
N ARG A 134 2.49 -17.17 3.28
CA ARG A 134 2.50 -18.63 3.13
C ARG A 134 3.22 -19.10 1.88
N TYR A 135 3.02 -18.43 0.75
CA TYR A 135 3.39 -18.95 -0.57
C TYR A 135 4.38 -18.08 -1.33
N VAL A 136 4.46 -16.76 -1.03
CA VAL A 136 5.29 -15.84 -1.80
C VAL A 136 6.68 -15.71 -1.16
N PRO A 137 7.76 -16.03 -1.90
CA PRO A 137 9.13 -15.83 -1.41
C PRO A 137 9.38 -14.36 -1.07
N LEU A 138 10.19 -14.10 -0.03
CA LEU A 138 10.46 -12.77 0.52
C LEU A 138 10.76 -11.70 -0.55
N ARG A 139 11.59 -12.07 -1.54
CA ARG A 139 11.97 -11.16 -2.64
C ARG A 139 10.82 -10.67 -3.52
N PHE A 140 9.67 -11.35 -3.46
CA PHE A 140 8.48 -11.01 -4.26
C PHE A 140 7.31 -10.49 -3.40
N GLN A 141 7.48 -10.38 -2.08
CA GLN A 141 6.39 -9.94 -1.20
C GLN A 141 6.00 -8.48 -1.47
N VAL A 142 6.99 -7.57 -1.62
CA VAL A 142 6.72 -6.18 -1.99
C VAL A 142 6.05 -6.08 -3.37
N PRO A 143 6.58 -6.67 -4.46
CA PRO A 143 5.88 -6.73 -5.74
C PRO A 143 4.46 -7.32 -5.68
N TYR A 144 4.25 -8.36 -4.88
CA TYR A 144 2.94 -8.97 -4.70
C TYR A 144 1.93 -7.98 -4.09
N MET A 145 2.33 -7.29 -3.01
CA MET A 145 1.49 -6.30 -2.34
C MET A 145 1.03 -5.20 -3.30
N TYR A 146 1.96 -4.59 -4.02
CA TYR A 146 1.61 -3.51 -4.94
C TYR A 146 0.83 -4.01 -6.16
N GLY A 147 1.13 -5.21 -6.67
CA GLY A 147 0.36 -5.82 -7.75
C GLY A 147 -1.09 -6.11 -7.34
N PHE A 148 -1.29 -6.64 -6.14
CA PHE A 148 -2.63 -6.84 -5.58
C PHE A 148 -3.34 -5.50 -5.35
N GLY A 149 -2.64 -4.48 -4.82
CA GLY A 149 -3.16 -3.13 -4.63
C GLY A 149 -3.63 -2.47 -5.92
N ALA A 150 -2.86 -2.55 -6.99
CA ALA A 150 -3.24 -2.00 -8.29
C ALA A 150 -4.51 -2.67 -8.87
N CYS A 151 -4.64 -3.99 -8.73
CA CYS A 151 -5.86 -4.71 -9.11
C CYS A 151 -7.06 -4.29 -8.25
N TRP A 152 -6.83 -4.12 -6.96
CA TRP A 152 -7.86 -3.67 -6.03
C TRP A 152 -8.35 -2.25 -6.33
N ASP A 153 -7.45 -1.32 -6.55
CA ASP A 153 -7.78 0.07 -6.90
C ASP A 153 -8.66 0.13 -8.15
N PHE A 154 -8.34 -0.71 -9.15
CA PHE A 154 -9.15 -0.83 -10.36
C PHE A 154 -10.55 -1.37 -10.07
N ILE A 155 -10.67 -2.47 -9.30
CA ILE A 155 -11.96 -3.09 -8.94
C ILE A 155 -12.82 -2.11 -8.12
N MET A 156 -12.24 -1.44 -7.13
CA MET A 156 -12.96 -0.48 -6.30
C MET A 156 -13.43 0.73 -7.09
N SER A 157 -12.61 1.20 -8.02
CA SER A 157 -12.98 2.27 -8.92
C SER A 157 -14.13 1.87 -9.83
N TRP A 158 -14.09 0.64 -10.39
CA TRP A 158 -15.18 0.11 -11.20
C TRP A 158 -16.49 0.03 -10.40
N ILE A 159 -16.48 -0.56 -9.19
CA ILE A 159 -17.68 -0.66 -8.33
C ILE A 159 -18.24 0.73 -7.97
N ALA A 160 -17.38 1.72 -7.73
CA ALA A 160 -17.80 3.05 -7.31
C ALA A 160 -18.45 3.87 -8.42
N PHE A 161 -18.10 3.62 -9.70
CA PHE A 161 -18.47 4.46 -10.84
C PHE A 161 -19.32 3.75 -11.90
N ASP A 162 -19.57 2.45 -11.76
CA ASP A 162 -20.44 1.66 -12.65
C ASP A 162 -21.93 1.83 -12.29
N LYS A 163 -22.35 3.05 -11.91
CA LYS A 163 -23.75 3.39 -11.59
C LYS A 163 -24.28 4.49 -12.48
#